data_e4938c016d49f950949ae24526be4fd6
#
_entry.id   e4938c016d49f950949ae24526be4fd6
#
_cell.length_a   1.000
_cell.length_b   1.000
_cell.length_c   1.000
_cell.angle_alpha   90.00
_cell.angle_beta   90.00
_cell.angle_gamma   90.00
#
_symmetry.space_group_name_H-M   'P 1'
#
loop_
_entity.id
_entity.type
_entity.pdbx_description
1 polymer ?
#
loop_
_entity_poly.entity_id
_entity_poly.type
_entity_poly.pdbx_seq_one_letter_code
_entity_poly.pdbx_strand_id
1 'polypeptide(L)'
;MIISNLQLLFFRSSTKSSGNYGLGDIISSLQWIKRNIQHFGGHPGQVTILARGSGATLVTALTGSAMSKDLFKQAWVTNGAGAFENKTLAQASTENKKILEALNCGSDEVKFFYNRYFF
;
A
#
# COMPACT_ATOMS: atom_id res chain seq x y z
N MET A 1 -4.69 7.55 -11.67
CA MET A 1 -3.92 7.63 -10.41
C MET A 1 -2.50 7.15 -10.66
N ILE A 2 -1.50 7.92 -10.21
CA ILE A 2 -0.08 7.57 -10.36
C ILE A 2 0.43 7.07 -9.00
N ILE A 3 0.99 5.87 -8.96
CA ILE A 3 1.56 5.26 -7.76
C ILE A 3 3.05 5.02 -8.03
N SER A 4 3.92 5.70 -7.30
CA SER A 4 5.37 5.56 -7.42
C SER A 4 6.00 5.39 -6.04
N ASN A 5 6.99 4.50 -5.96
CA ASN A 5 7.90 4.34 -4.82
C ASN A 5 7.22 4.19 -3.44
N LEU A 6 6.13 3.44 -3.37
CA LEU A 6 5.52 3.10 -2.09
C LEU A 6 6.31 1.96 -1.44
N GLN A 7 7.08 2.26 -0.40
CA GLN A 7 7.72 1.24 0.42
C GLN A 7 6.70 0.64 1.38
N LEU A 8 6.54 -0.68 1.29
CA LEU A 8 5.69 -1.43 2.23
C LEU A 8 6.46 -1.66 3.52
N LEU A 9 6.17 -0.85 4.53
CA LEU A 9 6.60 -1.12 5.89
C LEU A 9 5.51 -1.93 6.59
N PHE A 10 5.81 -3.18 6.89
CA PHE A 10 4.92 -4.05 7.66
C PHE A 10 5.25 -3.92 9.13
N PHE A 11 4.63 -2.98 9.82
CA PHE A 11 4.72 -2.88 11.27
C PHE A 11 3.51 -3.56 11.90
N ARG A 12 3.75 -4.46 12.83
CA ARG A 12 2.71 -4.94 13.71
C ARG A 12 2.55 -3.92 14.84
N SER A 13 1.51 -3.11 14.77
CA SER A 13 1.07 -2.27 15.88
C SER A 13 0.40 -3.12 16.95
N SER A 14 0.39 -2.65 18.18
CA SER A 14 -0.45 -3.16 19.28
C SER A 14 -1.95 -3.09 18.96
N THR A 15 -2.33 -2.37 17.91
CA THR A 15 -3.66 -2.38 17.34
C THR A 15 -3.91 -3.69 16.58
N LYS A 16 -5.15 -4.18 16.59
CA LYS A 16 -5.55 -5.45 15.97
C LYS A 16 -5.40 -5.52 14.44
N SER A 17 -4.93 -4.46 13.78
CA SER A 17 -4.63 -4.45 12.35
C SER A 17 -3.16 -4.82 12.11
N SER A 18 -2.89 -5.72 11.18
CA SER A 18 -1.53 -6.20 10.93
C SER A 18 -1.24 -6.36 9.45
N GLY A 19 -0.32 -5.52 8.93
CA GLY A 19 0.30 -5.67 7.62
C GLY A 19 -0.53 -5.14 6.44
N ASN A 20 0.10 -5.13 5.27
CA ASN A 20 -0.49 -4.72 3.98
C ASN A 20 -1.07 -3.29 3.95
N TYR A 21 -0.58 -2.38 4.80
CA TYR A 21 -1.10 -1.01 4.91
C TYR A 21 -1.07 -0.27 3.57
N GLY A 22 0.05 -0.34 2.84
CA GLY A 22 0.16 0.29 1.53
C GLY A 22 -0.83 -0.25 0.51
N LEU A 23 -1.11 -1.55 0.54
CA LEU A 23 -2.14 -2.15 -0.31
C LEU A 23 -3.54 -1.69 0.09
N GLY A 24 -3.82 -1.63 1.39
CA GLY A 24 -5.06 -1.11 1.96
C GLY A 24 -5.30 0.36 1.59
N ASP A 25 -4.26 1.19 1.63
CA ASP A 25 -4.32 2.61 1.26
C ASP A 25 -4.64 2.79 -0.22
N ILE A 26 -4.07 1.97 -1.11
CA ILE A 26 -4.40 2.00 -2.53
C ILE A 26 -5.86 1.63 -2.75
N ILE A 27 -6.34 0.57 -2.10
CA ILE A 27 -7.75 0.15 -2.19
C ILE A 27 -8.68 1.27 -1.69
N SER A 28 -8.37 1.88 -0.54
CA SER A 28 -9.14 2.99 0.02
C SER A 28 -9.17 4.20 -0.92
N SER A 29 -8.03 4.53 -1.53
CA SER A 29 -7.92 5.60 -2.53
C SER A 29 -8.77 5.32 -3.76
N LEU A 30 -8.73 4.10 -4.28
CA LEU A 30 -9.53 3.69 -5.44
C LEU A 30 -11.03 3.69 -5.13
N GLN A 31 -11.42 3.28 -3.92
CA GLN A 31 -12.80 3.37 -3.45
C GLN A 31 -13.28 4.82 -3.35
N TRP A 32 -12.40 5.71 -2.88
CA TRP A 32 -12.70 7.14 -2.85
C TRP A 32 -12.89 7.70 -4.26
N ILE A 33 -11.99 7.37 -5.19
CA ILE A 33 -12.11 7.75 -6.61
C ILE A 33 -13.44 7.27 -7.17
N LYS A 34 -13.77 6.00 -6.98
CA LYS A 34 -15.03 5.42 -7.48
C LYS A 34 -16.27 6.18 -7.00
N ARG A 35 -16.26 6.64 -5.75
CA ARG A 35 -17.39 7.37 -5.16
C ARG A 35 -17.46 8.84 -5.56
N ASN A 36 -16.32 9.47 -5.83
CA ASN A 36 -16.26 10.94 -5.93
C ASN A 36 -15.90 11.46 -7.32
N ILE A 37 -15.31 10.65 -8.20
CA ILE A 37 -14.71 11.14 -9.45
C ILE A 37 -15.72 11.80 -10.41
N GLN A 38 -17.00 11.47 -10.30
CA GLN A 38 -18.07 12.11 -11.09
C GLN A 38 -18.17 13.60 -10.78
N HIS A 39 -17.95 14.03 -9.54
CA HIS A 39 -17.96 15.45 -9.17
C HIS A 39 -16.83 16.25 -9.80
N PHE A 40 -15.80 15.56 -10.30
CA PHE A 40 -14.64 16.13 -11.00
C PHE A 40 -14.71 15.92 -12.52
N GLY A 41 -15.88 15.52 -13.06
CA GLY A 41 -16.07 15.26 -14.47
C GLY A 41 -15.49 13.93 -14.99
N GLY A 42 -15.04 13.05 -14.08
CA GLY A 42 -14.54 11.72 -14.43
C GLY A 42 -15.64 10.65 -14.43
N HIS A 43 -15.31 9.48 -14.98
CA HIS A 43 -16.24 8.34 -15.04
C HIS A 43 -15.75 7.20 -14.14
N PRO A 44 -16.50 6.79 -13.11
CA PRO A 44 -16.04 5.80 -12.11
C PRO A 44 -15.80 4.40 -12.69
N GLY A 45 -16.43 4.05 -13.81
CA GLY A 45 -16.21 2.78 -14.52
C GLY A 45 -15.04 2.82 -15.52
N GLN A 46 -14.32 3.95 -15.66
CA GLN A 46 -13.21 4.13 -16.61
C GLN A 46 -11.91 4.50 -15.92
N VAL A 47 -11.67 3.99 -14.73
CA VAL A 47 -10.45 4.27 -13.95
C VAL A 47 -9.28 3.48 -14.53
N THR A 48 -8.22 4.17 -14.89
CA THR A 48 -6.94 3.58 -15.30
C THR A 48 -5.88 3.89 -14.24
N ILE A 49 -5.15 2.88 -13.80
CA ILE A 49 -4.02 3.03 -12.88
C ILE A 49 -2.73 3.09 -13.70
N LEU A 50 -1.87 4.06 -13.39
CA LEU A 50 -0.50 4.11 -13.86
C LEU A 50 0.43 3.90 -12.67
N ALA A 51 1.30 2.87 -12.74
CA ALA A 51 2.16 2.50 -11.62
C ALA A 51 3.59 2.16 -12.08
N ARG A 52 4.58 2.51 -11.25
CA ARG A 52 5.99 2.29 -11.52
C ARG A 52 6.72 1.74 -10.29
N GLY A 53 7.72 0.88 -10.50
CA GLY A 53 8.58 0.33 -9.44
C GLY A 53 7.79 -0.48 -8.41
N SER A 54 7.96 -0.20 -7.13
CA SER A 54 7.23 -0.89 -6.06
C SER A 54 5.71 -0.68 -6.16
N GLY A 55 5.26 0.48 -6.65
CA GLY A 55 3.84 0.72 -6.93
C GLY A 55 3.29 -0.20 -8.01
N ALA A 56 4.09 -0.52 -9.04
CA ALA A 56 3.71 -1.49 -10.08
C ALA A 56 3.55 -2.89 -9.50
N THR A 57 4.44 -3.32 -8.59
CA THR A 57 4.34 -4.60 -7.88
C THR A 57 3.03 -4.67 -7.07
N LEU A 58 2.67 -3.60 -6.36
CA LEU A 58 1.41 -3.54 -5.61
C LEU A 58 0.18 -3.64 -6.50
N VAL A 59 0.18 -2.90 -7.61
CA VAL A 59 -0.92 -2.94 -8.59
C VAL A 59 -1.03 -4.33 -9.22
N THR A 60 0.08 -4.99 -9.51
CA THR A 60 0.08 -6.39 -9.98
C THR A 60 -0.59 -7.31 -8.94
N ALA A 61 -0.26 -7.16 -7.66
CA ALA A 61 -0.93 -7.92 -6.59
C ALA A 61 -2.43 -7.62 -6.52
N LEU A 62 -2.83 -6.35 -6.75
CA LEU A 62 -4.24 -5.96 -6.77
C LEU A 62 -5.03 -6.63 -7.91
N THR A 63 -4.42 -6.88 -9.07
CA THR A 63 -5.13 -7.55 -10.19
C THR A 63 -5.62 -8.95 -9.81
N GLY A 64 -4.94 -9.61 -8.88
CA GLY A 64 -5.35 -10.93 -8.34
C GLY A 64 -6.25 -10.87 -7.10
N SER A 65 -6.55 -9.68 -6.57
CA SER A 65 -7.29 -9.52 -5.32
C SER A 65 -8.79 -9.31 -5.55
N ALA A 66 -9.61 -10.06 -4.84
CA ALA A 66 -11.06 -9.84 -4.83
C ALA A 66 -11.45 -8.45 -4.26
N MET A 67 -10.60 -7.86 -3.41
CA MET A 67 -10.85 -6.55 -2.80
C MET A 67 -10.76 -5.38 -3.78
N SER A 68 -10.09 -5.57 -4.91
CA SER A 68 -9.95 -4.56 -5.97
C SER A 68 -10.98 -4.70 -7.09
N LYS A 69 -11.90 -5.66 -6.96
CA LYS A 69 -12.93 -5.91 -7.96
C LYS A 69 -13.72 -4.62 -8.26
N ASP A 70 -13.86 -4.32 -9.55
CA ASP A 70 -14.59 -3.16 -10.06
C ASP A 70 -14.06 -1.77 -9.61
N LEU A 71 -12.85 -1.69 -9.02
CA LEU A 71 -12.25 -0.42 -8.62
C LEU A 71 -11.49 0.27 -9.76
N PHE A 72 -11.01 -0.50 -10.73
CA PHE A 72 -10.35 0.02 -11.92
C PHE A 72 -10.59 -0.90 -13.11
N LYS A 73 -10.49 -0.35 -14.31
CA LYS A 73 -10.69 -1.07 -15.57
C LYS A 73 -9.39 -1.49 -16.22
N GLN A 74 -8.35 -0.67 -16.08
CA GLN A 74 -7.07 -0.88 -16.73
C GLN A 74 -5.93 -0.50 -15.79
N ALA A 75 -4.78 -1.16 -15.97
CA ALA A 75 -3.55 -0.80 -15.29
C ALA A 75 -2.38 -0.78 -16.28
N TRP A 76 -1.58 0.26 -16.20
CA TRP A 76 -0.29 0.36 -16.90
C TRP A 76 0.81 0.29 -15.85
N VAL A 77 1.59 -0.78 -15.87
CA VAL A 77 2.63 -1.04 -14.89
C VAL A 77 4.00 -1.09 -15.56
N THR A 78 4.99 -0.40 -14.98
CA THR A 78 6.36 -0.36 -15.48
C THR A 78 7.35 -0.63 -14.36
N ASN A 79 8.40 -1.41 -14.66
CA ASN A 79 9.49 -1.70 -13.72
C ASN A 79 9.03 -2.29 -12.38
N GLY A 80 7.94 -3.05 -12.39
CA GLY A 80 7.45 -3.81 -11.23
C GLY A 80 7.87 -5.26 -11.28
N ALA A 81 8.00 -5.90 -10.12
CA ALA A 81 8.16 -7.35 -10.03
C ALA A 81 6.80 -8.03 -10.06
N GLY A 82 6.62 -9.01 -10.95
CA GLY A 82 5.45 -9.88 -10.97
C GLY A 82 5.54 -11.03 -9.96
N ALA A 83 6.77 -11.35 -9.51
CA ALA A 83 7.06 -12.32 -8.47
C ALA A 83 7.87 -11.66 -7.36
N PHE A 84 7.49 -11.89 -6.12
CA PHE A 84 8.19 -11.42 -4.92
C PHE A 84 8.13 -12.52 -3.86
N GLU A 85 9.16 -12.56 -3.03
CA GLU A 85 9.19 -13.49 -1.92
C GLU A 85 8.05 -13.18 -0.95
N ASN A 86 7.17 -14.16 -0.77
CA ASN A 86 6.11 -14.06 0.21
C ASN A 86 6.69 -14.31 1.60
N LYS A 87 6.73 -13.29 2.43
CA LYS A 87 7.08 -13.42 3.84
C LYS A 87 5.83 -13.71 4.65
N THR A 88 5.95 -14.63 5.59
CA THR A 88 4.90 -14.81 6.59
C THR A 88 4.84 -13.60 7.52
N LEU A 89 3.69 -13.37 8.15
CA LEU A 89 3.53 -12.30 9.13
C LEU A 89 4.56 -12.39 10.26
N ALA A 90 4.90 -13.60 10.69
CA ALA A 90 5.90 -13.84 11.74
C ALA A 90 7.31 -13.40 11.28
N GLN A 91 7.72 -13.77 10.07
CA GLN A 91 9.00 -13.35 9.49
C GLN A 91 9.09 -11.82 9.35
N ALA A 92 8.06 -11.20 8.76
CA ALA A 92 7.99 -9.76 8.61
C ALA A 92 8.03 -9.03 9.97
N SER A 93 7.32 -9.53 10.98
CA SER A 93 7.33 -8.96 12.33
C SER A 93 8.72 -9.05 12.98
N THR A 94 9.42 -10.18 12.81
CA THR A 94 10.77 -10.36 13.37
C THR A 94 11.80 -9.43 12.73
N GLU A 95 11.74 -9.27 11.40
CA GLU A 95 12.63 -8.36 10.68
C GLU A 95 12.37 -6.89 11.05
N ASN A 96 11.09 -6.51 11.11
CA ASN A 96 10.72 -5.14 11.44
C ASN A 96 11.04 -4.78 12.89
N LYS A 97 11.01 -5.75 13.82
CA LYS A 97 11.42 -5.53 15.21
C LYS A 97 12.87 -5.06 15.30
N LYS A 98 13.78 -5.61 14.49
CA LYS A 98 15.17 -5.17 14.43
C LYS A 98 15.30 -3.71 13.98
N ILE A 99 14.44 -3.26 13.07
CA ILE A 99 14.43 -1.87 12.60
C ILE A 99 13.94 -0.94 13.74
N LEU A 100 12.90 -1.34 14.46
CA LEU A 100 12.37 -0.58 15.60
C LEU A 100 13.41 -0.46 16.71
N GLU A 101 14.13 -1.54 17.03
CA GLU A 101 15.21 -1.56 18.01
C GLU A 101 16.36 -0.64 17.55
N ALA A 102 16.78 -0.70 16.30
CA ALA A 102 17.84 0.15 15.74
C ALA A 102 17.46 1.65 15.74
N LEU A 103 16.17 1.95 15.61
CA LEU A 103 15.66 3.33 15.65
C LEU A 103 15.31 3.79 17.07
N ASN A 104 15.51 2.93 18.07
CA ASN A 104 15.17 3.21 19.47
C ASN A 104 13.69 3.59 19.66
N CYS A 105 12.79 2.94 18.89
CA CYS A 105 11.35 3.12 18.96
C CYS A 105 10.80 2.33 20.14
N GLY A 106 10.15 3.02 21.10
CA GLY A 106 9.40 2.37 22.18
C GLY A 106 8.05 1.81 21.70
N SER A 107 7.20 1.43 22.65
CA SER A 107 5.86 0.86 22.39
C SER A 107 4.90 1.75 21.58
N ASP A 108 5.17 3.05 21.45
CA ASP A 108 4.37 4.03 20.67
C ASP A 108 4.92 4.21 19.25
N GLU A 109 4.95 3.13 18.49
CA GLU A 109 5.55 3.04 17.16
C GLU A 109 5.01 4.06 16.15
N VAL A 110 3.73 4.38 16.21
CA VAL A 110 3.04 5.26 15.25
C VAL A 110 3.46 6.74 15.44
N LYS A 111 3.63 7.20 16.68
CA LYS A 111 4.01 8.59 16.97
C LYS A 111 5.42 8.92 16.51
N PHE A 112 6.33 7.94 16.54
CA PHE A 112 7.72 8.16 16.16
C PHE A 112 7.87 8.42 14.65
N PHE A 113 7.19 7.65 13.81
CA PHE A 113 7.21 7.85 12.36
C PHE A 113 6.61 9.19 11.95
N TYR A 114 5.51 9.59 12.56
CA TYR A 114 4.84 10.86 12.25
C TYR A 114 5.73 12.07 12.56
N ASN A 115 6.44 12.05 13.69
CA ASN A 115 7.25 13.19 14.14
C ASN A 115 8.63 13.31 13.46
N ARG A 116 9.15 12.26 12.81
CA ARG A 116 10.53 12.28 12.29
C ARG A 116 10.64 12.33 10.77
N TYR A 117 9.59 11.97 10.04
CA TYR A 117 9.63 11.86 8.58
C TYR A 117 8.61 12.73 7.84
N PHE A 118 7.80 13.50 8.54
CA PHE A 118 6.79 14.38 7.95
C PHE A 118 7.00 15.88 8.26
N PHE A 119 8.21 16.27 8.68
CA PHE A 119 8.62 17.68 8.77
C PHE A 119 9.89 17.92 7.97
#